data_1dc00cca53b84b3bc70778d9280624df
#
_entry.id   1dc00cca53b84b3bc70778d9280624df
#
_cell.length_a   1.000
_cell.length_b   1.000
_cell.length_c   1.000
_cell.angle_alpha   90.00
_cell.angle_beta   90.00
_cell.angle_gamma   90.00
#
_symmetry.space_group_name_H-M   'P 1'
#
loop_
_entity.id
_entity.type
_entity.pdbx_description
1 polymer ?
#
loop_
_entity_poly.entity_id
_entity_poly.type
_entity_poly.pdbx_seq_one_letter_code
_entity_poly.pdbx_strand_id
1 'polypeptide(L)'
;MTLRNSFLATATATAIATATVIALPLGLTQAVAAQPESLPASARPYLYFESFDAVPNPAHFTHDMPKGWKQDVTGVTSGEERWNGWTLSTIRRWTWTSGTEQRHYFTQGHDQVAIIDSKQQRLAPRDSMDASLTSANINVSGQGTVALEFDHHYRQGKSGQTAQVSVSFDGGAQQTVATFDADRYSSHEYFEIDVPAGASQMQVTFSYLGGNDDYWWALDNVAVRAPFTQVAEQPKAIIDVISDTQDDPEDFKLAVARLNAMPEKADALVINGDLVDLGTQEQWDTFLAAREAVPHDSGEEFWTIGNHELYGHELDFQEKMDRYMQYAGEHTGQDKPWFEKVVDGVPMIGISTEYYQDSDRDGKEPFQRLSAEQLAWLDSRLAYWDSQGVTALVFTHPLLPQTVSMSHSAWYQNDFEDQQALSNVLSKYNDVVAFTSHSHASLYQNNWWGTRRYDGTQEGAIGFPVVNTGAILNEYMPDGDHDEEIVDEQAASGLRVKIYDDRVRVEAWDFKAGHSATNPEGTTKLIKYQDFSKQGRLTASDAVRNQAAGAGSNAGSEPSPNPQQDGSTGSSGSGMPAAVGVIVAVLAALGGLFAFFAPQVVR
;
A
#
# COMPACT_ATOMS: atom_id res chain seq x y z
N MET A 1 27.48 43.49 -64.18
CA MET A 1 28.89 43.51 -64.57
C MET A 1 29.62 42.48 -63.80
N THR A 2 29.89 41.35 -64.48
CA THR A 2 31.10 40.53 -64.55
C THR A 2 31.60 39.92 -63.24
N LEU A 3 31.34 38.62 -63.01
CA LEU A 3 32.18 37.46 -63.29
C LEU A 3 33.60 37.48 -62.69
N ARG A 4 33.95 36.57 -61.81
CA ARG A 4 34.87 35.47 -62.17
C ARG A 4 35.03 34.42 -61.06
N ASN A 5 34.86 33.16 -61.47
CA ASN A 5 35.28 31.93 -60.86
C ASN A 5 36.78 31.87 -60.54
N SER A 6 37.16 31.11 -59.53
CA SER A 6 38.38 30.29 -59.58
C SER A 6 38.27 29.06 -58.77
N PHE A 7 38.27 27.92 -59.43
CA PHE A 7 38.56 26.59 -58.96
C PHE A 7 39.99 26.50 -58.45
N LEU A 8 40.21 25.78 -57.37
CA LEU A 8 41.44 24.98 -57.24
C LEU A 8 41.13 23.66 -56.51
N ALA A 9 41.55 22.65 -57.21
CA ALA A 9 41.38 21.25 -56.85
C ALA A 9 42.58 20.72 -56.02
N THR A 10 42.32 19.58 -55.39
CA THR A 10 43.22 18.47 -55.15
C THR A 10 44.15 18.50 -53.97
N ALA A 11 43.95 17.53 -53.05
CA ALA A 11 44.84 16.35 -53.06
C ALA A 11 44.34 15.34 -51.96
N THR A 12 43.92 14.20 -52.43
CA THR A 12 43.73 12.98 -51.66
C THR A 12 45.09 12.43 -51.22
N ALA A 13 45.26 12.25 -49.92
CA ALA A 13 46.33 11.42 -49.38
C ALA A 13 45.70 10.26 -48.59
N THR A 14 45.74 9.09 -49.21
CA THR A 14 45.33 7.83 -48.62
C THR A 14 46.48 7.35 -47.69
N ALA A 15 46.30 7.42 -46.39
CA ALA A 15 47.16 6.77 -45.43
C ALA A 15 46.54 5.41 -45.03
N ILE A 16 47.13 4.32 -45.49
CA ILE A 16 46.85 2.97 -45.06
C ILE A 16 47.54 2.78 -43.70
N ALA A 17 46.76 2.80 -42.63
CA ALA A 17 47.23 2.38 -41.30
C ALA A 17 46.93 0.89 -41.13
N THR A 18 47.97 0.07 -41.14
CA THR A 18 47.95 -1.32 -40.74
C THR A 18 47.74 -1.42 -39.24
N ALA A 19 46.52 -1.73 -38.82
CA ALA A 19 46.21 -2.03 -37.42
C ALA A 19 46.62 -3.46 -37.11
N THR A 20 47.67 -3.64 -36.33
CA THR A 20 48.03 -4.91 -35.72
C THR A 20 47.02 -5.20 -34.60
N VAL A 21 46.14 -6.16 -34.82
CA VAL A 21 45.23 -6.66 -33.79
C VAL A 21 46.02 -7.52 -32.79
N ILE A 22 46.32 -6.96 -31.66
CA ILE A 22 46.80 -7.74 -30.49
C ILE A 22 45.54 -8.32 -29.83
N ALA A 23 45.31 -9.61 -30.02
CA ALA A 23 44.27 -10.35 -29.29
C ALA A 23 44.73 -10.51 -27.83
N LEU A 24 44.17 -9.71 -26.94
CA LEU A 24 44.22 -9.98 -25.51
C LEU A 24 43.15 -11.05 -25.20
N PRO A 25 43.46 -12.05 -24.39
CA PRO A 25 42.48 -13.02 -23.95
C PRO A 25 41.46 -12.29 -23.04
N LEU A 26 40.22 -12.19 -23.51
CA LEU A 26 39.08 -11.86 -22.67
C LEU A 26 38.88 -12.98 -21.66
N GLY A 27 39.51 -12.86 -20.51
CA GLY A 27 39.11 -13.57 -19.32
C GLY A 27 37.70 -13.07 -18.95
N LEU A 28 36.71 -13.88 -19.24
CA LEU A 28 35.39 -13.77 -18.64
C LEU A 28 35.56 -14.04 -17.14
N THR A 29 35.90 -13.00 -16.40
CA THR A 29 35.55 -12.97 -14.99
C THR A 29 34.04 -12.84 -14.98
N GLN A 30 33.33 -13.95 -14.72
CA GLN A 30 31.99 -13.87 -14.20
C GLN A 30 32.04 -12.89 -13.03
N ALA A 31 31.39 -11.75 -13.17
CA ALA A 31 31.05 -10.93 -12.04
C ALA A 31 30.18 -11.84 -11.15
N VAL A 32 30.76 -12.38 -10.11
CA VAL A 32 30.03 -12.92 -8.98
C VAL A 32 29.21 -11.72 -8.52
N ALA A 33 27.91 -11.76 -8.74
CA ALA A 33 27.00 -10.79 -8.16
C ALA A 33 27.35 -10.76 -6.66
N ALA A 34 27.80 -9.60 -6.19
CA ALA A 34 28.06 -9.42 -4.78
C ALA A 34 26.75 -9.81 -4.09
N GLN A 35 26.78 -10.84 -3.27
CA GLN A 35 25.65 -11.15 -2.39
C GLN A 35 25.39 -9.86 -1.63
N PRO A 36 24.13 -9.36 -1.55
CA PRO A 36 23.83 -8.19 -0.75
C PRO A 36 24.41 -8.44 0.64
N GLU A 37 25.29 -7.55 1.10
CA GLU A 37 25.86 -7.63 2.43
C GLU A 37 24.67 -7.75 3.39
N SER A 38 24.66 -8.81 4.18
CA SER A 38 23.61 -8.99 5.18
C SER A 38 23.65 -7.77 6.09
N LEU A 39 22.53 -7.04 6.16
CA LEU A 39 22.38 -5.93 7.10
C LEU A 39 22.90 -6.36 8.48
N PRO A 40 23.65 -5.49 9.18
CA PRO A 40 24.11 -5.81 10.53
C PRO A 40 22.92 -6.18 11.41
N ALA A 41 23.10 -7.08 12.37
CA ALA A 41 22.02 -7.57 13.22
C ALA A 41 21.26 -6.43 13.94
N SER A 42 21.93 -5.30 14.17
CA SER A 42 21.33 -4.07 14.71
C SER A 42 20.43 -3.31 13.72
N ALA A 43 20.51 -3.63 12.45
CA ALA A 43 19.72 -3.00 11.38
C ALA A 43 18.51 -3.86 10.95
N ARG A 44 18.23 -4.97 11.63
CA ARG A 44 17.09 -5.84 11.31
C ARG A 44 15.89 -5.44 12.16
N PRO A 45 14.78 -4.92 11.55
CA PRO A 45 13.64 -4.47 12.33
C PRO A 45 12.90 -5.63 13.01
N TYR A 46 12.98 -6.87 12.47
CA TYR A 46 12.21 -8.00 12.95
C TYR A 46 13.06 -9.10 13.60
N LEU A 47 12.63 -9.56 14.77
CA LEU A 47 13.10 -10.83 15.37
C LEU A 47 12.46 -12.02 14.67
N TYR A 48 11.25 -11.83 14.14
CA TYR A 48 10.45 -12.83 13.44
C TYR A 48 9.50 -12.15 12.47
N PHE A 49 9.28 -12.78 11.30
CA PHE A 49 8.27 -12.37 10.33
C PHE A 49 7.72 -13.58 9.58
N GLU A 50 6.41 -13.64 9.36
CA GLU A 50 5.73 -14.66 8.59
C GLU A 50 4.58 -14.05 7.76
N SER A 51 4.63 -14.26 6.45
CA SER A 51 3.61 -13.81 5.49
C SER A 51 2.85 -14.97 4.83
N PHE A 52 3.11 -16.20 5.24
CA PHE A 52 2.52 -17.43 4.68
C PHE A 52 2.84 -17.72 3.20
N ASP A 53 3.43 -16.80 2.46
CA ASP A 53 3.65 -16.90 1.01
C ASP A 53 4.63 -18.01 0.60
N ALA A 54 5.57 -18.35 1.50
CA ALA A 54 6.58 -19.37 1.23
C ALA A 54 6.03 -20.81 1.24
N VAL A 55 4.78 -21.01 1.66
CA VAL A 55 4.17 -22.35 1.71
C VAL A 55 3.66 -22.73 0.31
N PRO A 56 4.16 -23.81 -0.31
CA PRO A 56 3.70 -24.23 -1.62
C PRO A 56 2.20 -24.58 -1.61
N ASN A 57 1.42 -23.95 -2.48
CA ASN A 57 -0.03 -24.13 -2.54
C ASN A 57 -0.56 -24.34 -3.98
N PRO A 58 -0.16 -25.42 -4.67
CA PRO A 58 -0.56 -25.65 -6.06
C PRO A 58 -2.06 -25.90 -6.23
N ALA A 59 -2.76 -26.30 -5.17
CA ALA A 59 -4.21 -26.52 -5.17
C ALA A 59 -5.01 -25.27 -4.80
N HIS A 60 -4.35 -24.15 -4.51
CA HIS A 60 -4.94 -22.88 -4.08
C HIS A 60 -5.62 -22.88 -2.70
N PHE A 61 -5.67 -24.01 -2.01
CA PHE A 61 -6.09 -24.18 -0.62
C PHE A 61 -5.23 -25.30 -0.03
N THR A 62 -4.58 -25.02 1.10
CA THR A 62 -3.78 -26.02 1.81
C THR A 62 -3.90 -25.86 3.32
N HIS A 63 -3.80 -26.97 4.04
CA HIS A 63 -3.64 -27.00 5.49
C HIS A 63 -2.17 -27.14 5.93
N ASP A 64 -1.26 -27.23 4.95
CA ASP A 64 0.16 -27.13 5.24
C ASP A 64 0.45 -25.75 5.78
N MET A 65 1.21 -25.67 6.86
CA MET A 65 1.56 -24.43 7.54
C MET A 65 3.05 -24.16 7.41
N PRO A 66 3.50 -22.91 7.61
CA PRO A 66 4.91 -22.59 7.63
C PRO A 66 5.67 -23.47 8.62
N LYS A 67 6.96 -23.66 8.37
CA LYS A 67 7.81 -24.51 9.20
C LYS A 67 7.75 -24.10 10.68
N GLY A 68 7.34 -25.03 11.52
CA GLY A 68 7.24 -24.84 12.97
C GLY A 68 5.88 -24.32 13.45
N TRP A 69 5.04 -23.83 12.55
CA TRP A 69 3.64 -23.52 12.87
C TRP A 69 2.83 -24.79 13.05
N LYS A 70 1.82 -24.72 13.88
CA LYS A 70 0.92 -25.84 14.19
C LYS A 70 -0.50 -25.33 14.32
N GLN A 71 -1.45 -26.12 13.84
CA GLN A 71 -2.86 -25.89 14.15
C GLN A 71 -3.42 -26.97 15.06
N ASP A 72 -4.34 -26.57 15.94
CA ASP A 72 -5.18 -27.47 16.72
C ASP A 72 -6.63 -27.30 16.23
N VAL A 73 -7.17 -28.39 15.69
CA VAL A 73 -8.53 -28.48 15.16
C VAL A 73 -9.38 -29.50 15.90
N THR A 74 -8.96 -29.90 17.09
CA THR A 74 -9.68 -30.90 17.90
C THR A 74 -11.08 -30.46 18.29
N GLY A 75 -11.34 -29.14 18.31
CA GLY A 75 -12.66 -28.55 18.51
C GLY A 75 -13.54 -28.46 17.27
N VAL A 76 -13.07 -28.94 16.09
CA VAL A 76 -13.84 -28.94 14.84
C VAL A 76 -14.29 -30.37 14.54
N THR A 77 -15.56 -30.67 14.73
CA THR A 77 -16.07 -32.07 14.77
C THR A 77 -16.83 -32.47 13.51
N SER A 78 -17.17 -31.57 12.63
CA SER A 78 -17.93 -31.81 11.39
C SER A 78 -17.64 -30.79 10.30
N GLY A 79 -18.20 -30.98 9.12
CA GLY A 79 -18.19 -30.01 8.01
C GLY A 79 -17.29 -30.38 6.84
N GLU A 80 -16.92 -29.38 6.05
CA GLU A 80 -16.17 -29.52 4.80
C GLU A 80 -14.66 -29.63 5.07
N GLU A 81 -14.00 -30.63 4.51
CA GLU A 81 -12.57 -30.90 4.74
C GLU A 81 -11.67 -29.68 4.42
N ARG A 82 -11.98 -28.94 3.36
CA ARG A 82 -11.23 -27.74 2.96
C ARG A 82 -11.18 -26.65 4.05
N TRP A 83 -12.22 -26.56 4.85
CA TRP A 83 -12.40 -25.52 5.86
C TRP A 83 -12.25 -26.06 7.31
N ASN A 84 -11.69 -27.25 7.44
CA ASN A 84 -11.47 -27.89 8.74
C ASN A 84 -10.30 -27.24 9.48
N GLY A 85 -10.53 -26.11 10.10
CA GLY A 85 -9.53 -25.28 10.77
C GLY A 85 -8.92 -24.22 9.82
N TRP A 86 -7.69 -23.84 10.11
CA TRP A 86 -6.96 -22.85 9.35
C TRP A 86 -6.51 -23.41 8.00
N THR A 87 -6.73 -22.65 6.94
CA THR A 87 -6.31 -22.97 5.57
C THR A 87 -5.60 -21.78 4.95
N LEU A 88 -4.59 -22.03 4.12
CA LEU A 88 -3.91 -20.98 3.36
C LEU A 88 -4.51 -20.87 1.96
N SER A 89 -4.77 -19.63 1.54
CA SER A 89 -5.23 -19.30 0.19
C SER A 89 -4.96 -17.85 -0.13
N THR A 90 -5.00 -17.46 -1.42
CA THR A 90 -4.99 -16.05 -1.77
C THR A 90 -6.37 -15.43 -1.53
N ILE A 91 -6.41 -14.14 -1.17
CA ILE A 91 -7.65 -13.37 -0.97
C ILE A 91 -8.54 -13.48 -2.20
N ARG A 92 -7.98 -13.33 -3.39
CA ARG A 92 -8.71 -13.47 -4.66
C ARG A 92 -9.35 -14.85 -4.80
N ARG A 93 -8.62 -15.92 -4.45
CA ARG A 93 -9.13 -17.30 -4.56
C ARG A 93 -10.19 -17.59 -3.51
N TRP A 94 -9.97 -17.13 -2.29
CA TRP A 94 -10.94 -17.22 -1.22
C TRP A 94 -12.25 -16.52 -1.59
N THR A 95 -12.19 -15.25 -1.99
CA THR A 95 -13.34 -14.46 -2.44
C THR A 95 -14.09 -15.13 -3.60
N TRP A 96 -13.36 -15.59 -4.62
CA TRP A 96 -13.98 -16.26 -5.77
C TRP A 96 -14.70 -17.56 -5.39
N THR A 97 -14.18 -18.32 -4.41
CA THR A 97 -14.74 -19.62 -4.01
C THR A 97 -15.88 -19.48 -3.02
N SER A 98 -15.80 -18.51 -2.13
CA SER A 98 -16.70 -18.35 -0.96
C SER A 98 -17.70 -17.21 -1.10
N GLY A 99 -17.63 -16.45 -2.18
CA GLY A 99 -18.37 -15.20 -2.37
C GLY A 99 -17.64 -13.99 -1.80
N THR A 100 -18.03 -12.80 -2.26
CA THR A 100 -17.40 -11.55 -1.84
C THR A 100 -17.63 -11.29 -0.36
N GLU A 101 -18.83 -10.93 0.04
CA GLU A 101 -19.23 -10.70 1.43
C GLU A 101 -18.15 -9.95 2.23
N GLN A 102 -17.48 -8.95 1.62
CA GLN A 102 -16.39 -8.15 2.19
C GLN A 102 -15.04 -8.87 2.38
N ARG A 103 -14.85 -10.12 1.90
CA ARG A 103 -13.56 -10.83 2.01
C ARG A 103 -12.42 -10.10 1.28
N HIS A 104 -12.74 -9.41 0.19
CA HIS A 104 -11.80 -8.61 -0.59
C HIS A 104 -11.41 -7.27 0.08
N TYR A 105 -12.07 -6.90 1.18
CA TYR A 105 -11.68 -5.72 1.97
C TYR A 105 -10.39 -5.92 2.76
N PHE A 106 -9.80 -7.12 2.77
CA PHE A 106 -8.53 -7.34 3.44
C PHE A 106 -7.36 -6.76 2.62
N THR A 107 -7.31 -5.43 2.55
CA THR A 107 -6.30 -4.67 1.80
C THR A 107 -4.91 -4.69 2.45
N GLN A 108 -4.81 -5.03 3.75
CA GLN A 108 -3.55 -5.26 4.45
C GLN A 108 -2.95 -6.64 4.14
N GLY A 109 -3.77 -7.62 3.78
CA GLY A 109 -3.30 -8.95 3.40
C GLY A 109 -2.91 -9.02 1.92
N HIS A 110 -1.88 -9.79 1.62
CA HIS A 110 -1.36 -9.94 0.27
C HIS A 110 -1.07 -11.41 -0.06
N ASP A 111 -1.17 -11.75 -1.34
CA ASP A 111 -0.89 -13.07 -1.85
C ASP A 111 -1.57 -14.18 -1.04
N GLN A 112 -0.86 -14.95 -0.25
CA GLN A 112 -1.39 -16.05 0.52
C GLN A 112 -1.58 -15.66 1.98
N VAL A 113 -2.80 -15.79 2.48
CA VAL A 113 -3.19 -15.47 3.86
C VAL A 113 -3.70 -16.71 4.59
N ALA A 114 -3.57 -16.73 5.92
CA ALA A 114 -4.15 -17.80 6.74
C ALA A 114 -5.61 -17.47 7.07
N ILE A 115 -6.52 -18.39 6.77
CA ILE A 115 -7.98 -18.19 6.83
C ILE A 115 -8.63 -19.27 7.69
N ILE A 116 -9.56 -18.87 8.55
CA ILE A 116 -10.55 -19.74 9.16
C ILE A 116 -11.94 -19.16 8.89
N ASP A 117 -12.84 -19.96 8.31
CA ASP A 117 -14.13 -19.50 7.78
C ASP A 117 -15.24 -20.48 8.15
N SER A 118 -15.92 -20.22 9.29
CA SER A 118 -16.97 -21.10 9.80
C SER A 118 -18.23 -21.13 8.93
N LYS A 119 -18.47 -20.06 8.14
CA LYS A 119 -19.59 -20.03 7.18
C LYS A 119 -19.37 -21.02 6.04
N GLN A 120 -18.13 -21.23 5.64
CA GLN A 120 -17.78 -22.21 4.60
C GLN A 120 -17.63 -23.62 5.15
N GLN A 121 -17.39 -23.78 6.46
CA GLN A 121 -17.24 -25.09 7.11
C GLN A 121 -18.53 -25.91 7.10
N ARG A 122 -19.70 -25.26 7.09
CA ARG A 122 -21.01 -25.94 7.06
C ARG A 122 -21.18 -26.96 8.18
N LEU A 123 -20.92 -26.53 9.40
CA LEU A 123 -21.03 -27.35 10.59
C LEU A 123 -22.46 -27.91 10.82
N ALA A 124 -22.57 -29.04 11.50
CA ALA A 124 -23.85 -29.50 11.98
C ALA A 124 -24.46 -28.51 13.01
N PRO A 125 -25.79 -28.39 13.14
CA PRO A 125 -26.46 -27.28 13.85
C PRO A 125 -26.10 -27.07 15.32
N ARG A 126 -25.40 -27.99 15.95
CA ARG A 126 -25.01 -27.90 17.37
C ARG A 126 -23.50 -27.94 17.57
N ASP A 127 -22.74 -28.06 16.49
CA ASP A 127 -21.30 -28.12 16.56
C ASP A 127 -20.76 -26.68 16.54
N SER A 128 -19.58 -26.47 17.08
CA SER A 128 -18.84 -25.21 16.99
C SER A 128 -17.50 -25.44 16.32
N MET A 129 -16.93 -24.38 15.80
CA MET A 129 -15.60 -24.36 15.24
C MET A 129 -14.67 -23.68 16.25
N ASP A 130 -13.96 -24.51 17.02
CA ASP A 130 -12.92 -24.05 17.92
C ASP A 130 -11.59 -24.56 17.40
N ALA A 131 -10.77 -23.65 16.87
CA ALA A 131 -9.48 -24.00 16.31
C ALA A 131 -8.43 -22.94 16.61
N SER A 132 -7.18 -23.37 16.76
CA SER A 132 -6.08 -22.45 16.99
C SER A 132 -4.93 -22.67 16.01
N LEU A 133 -4.18 -21.59 15.73
CA LEU A 133 -2.97 -21.55 14.92
C LEU A 133 -1.85 -21.00 15.78
N THR A 134 -0.82 -21.78 16.05
CA THR A 134 0.33 -21.40 16.90
C THR A 134 1.58 -21.25 16.07
N SER A 135 2.30 -20.15 16.24
CA SER A 135 3.54 -19.83 15.54
C SER A 135 4.67 -20.81 15.84
N ALA A 136 5.71 -20.78 15.00
CA ALA A 136 7.02 -21.32 15.37
C ALA A 136 7.55 -20.66 16.65
N ASN A 137 8.56 -21.27 17.26
CA ASN A 137 9.28 -20.63 18.37
C ASN A 137 10.04 -19.39 17.87
N ILE A 138 9.82 -18.27 18.53
CA ILE A 138 10.43 -16.98 18.24
C ILE A 138 11.53 -16.72 19.28
N ASN A 139 12.75 -16.47 18.85
CA ASN A 139 13.84 -16.16 19.78
C ASN A 139 13.71 -14.74 20.34
N VAL A 140 13.45 -14.64 21.64
CA VAL A 140 13.34 -13.37 22.37
C VAL A 140 14.43 -13.20 23.43
N SER A 141 15.50 -14.00 23.35
CA SER A 141 16.60 -13.94 24.33
C SER A 141 17.19 -12.53 24.42
N GLY A 142 17.30 -12.02 25.66
CA GLY A 142 17.88 -10.71 25.93
C GLY A 142 16.93 -9.53 25.68
N GLN A 143 15.70 -9.77 25.25
CA GLN A 143 14.67 -8.73 25.12
C GLN A 143 14.00 -8.50 26.49
N GLY A 144 13.73 -7.25 26.84
CA GLY A 144 12.90 -6.88 27.98
C GLY A 144 11.43 -6.72 27.60
N THR A 145 11.19 -6.18 26.41
CA THR A 145 9.88 -6.00 25.79
C THR A 145 10.01 -6.28 24.30
N VAL A 146 8.99 -6.85 23.69
CA VAL A 146 8.86 -7.02 22.23
C VAL A 146 7.55 -6.44 21.76
N ALA A 147 7.50 -6.01 20.50
CA ALA A 147 6.28 -5.66 19.80
C ALA A 147 5.82 -6.85 18.95
N LEU A 148 4.59 -7.29 19.15
CA LEU A 148 3.85 -8.21 18.28
C LEU A 148 3.01 -7.37 17.33
N GLU A 149 3.16 -7.60 16.04
CA GLU A 149 2.35 -6.98 14.98
C GLU A 149 1.76 -8.06 14.10
N PHE A 150 0.57 -7.81 13.57
CA PHE A 150 -0.03 -8.65 12.53
C PHE A 150 -1.14 -7.90 11.82
N ASP A 151 -1.38 -8.28 10.57
CA ASP A 151 -2.52 -7.81 9.80
C ASP A 151 -3.65 -8.83 9.88
N HIS A 152 -4.88 -8.36 10.05
CA HIS A 152 -6.01 -9.27 10.10
C HIS A 152 -7.31 -8.67 9.55
N HIS A 153 -8.20 -9.58 9.19
CA HIS A 153 -9.54 -9.24 8.74
C HIS A 153 -10.52 -10.18 9.46
N TYR A 154 -11.19 -9.66 10.48
CA TYR A 154 -12.13 -10.40 11.29
C TYR A 154 -13.55 -9.89 11.06
N ARG A 155 -14.43 -10.78 10.66
CA ARG A 155 -15.86 -10.51 10.60
C ARG A 155 -16.58 -11.39 11.60
N GLN A 156 -17.28 -10.74 12.54
CA GLN A 156 -18.11 -11.40 13.53
C GLN A 156 -19.46 -11.77 12.91
N GLY A 157 -19.96 -12.95 13.24
CA GLY A 157 -21.32 -13.35 12.87
C GLY A 157 -22.28 -13.20 14.03
N LYS A 158 -22.59 -14.32 14.67
CA LYS A 158 -23.51 -14.37 15.80
C LYS A 158 -22.78 -14.09 17.12
N SER A 159 -23.55 -13.74 18.13
CA SER A 159 -22.99 -13.58 19.48
C SER A 159 -22.35 -14.90 19.97
N GLY A 160 -21.12 -14.84 20.46
CA GLY A 160 -20.36 -15.99 20.94
C GLY A 160 -19.15 -16.35 20.09
N GLN A 161 -19.12 -15.98 18.81
CA GLN A 161 -17.91 -16.08 18.00
C GLN A 161 -16.89 -15.03 18.48
N THR A 162 -15.66 -15.45 18.74
CA THR A 162 -14.56 -14.57 19.12
C THR A 162 -13.26 -15.01 18.47
N ALA A 163 -12.37 -14.02 18.26
CA ALA A 163 -11.00 -14.23 17.84
C ALA A 163 -10.08 -13.78 18.98
N GLN A 164 -9.14 -14.64 19.40
CA GLN A 164 -8.26 -14.36 20.53
C GLN A 164 -6.80 -14.53 20.15
N VAL A 165 -5.96 -13.60 20.58
CA VAL A 165 -4.50 -13.68 20.46
C VAL A 165 -3.90 -13.89 21.83
N SER A 166 -3.02 -14.89 21.95
CA SER A 166 -2.31 -15.20 23.18
C SER A 166 -0.83 -15.42 22.90
N VAL A 167 0.01 -15.20 23.90
CA VAL A 167 1.44 -15.52 23.86
C VAL A 167 1.80 -16.49 24.98
N SER A 168 2.84 -17.28 24.74
CA SER A 168 3.47 -18.11 25.77
C SER A 168 4.99 -18.05 25.67
N PHE A 169 5.68 -18.18 26.80
CA PHE A 169 7.14 -18.15 26.88
C PHE A 169 7.67 -19.49 27.36
N ASP A 170 8.70 -20.02 26.68
CA ASP A 170 9.41 -21.27 27.01
C ASP A 170 8.47 -22.48 27.27
N GLY A 171 7.34 -22.55 26.52
CA GLY A 171 6.32 -23.59 26.65
C GLY A 171 5.45 -23.45 27.90
N GLY A 172 5.46 -22.30 28.57
CA GLY A 172 4.63 -22.02 29.73
C GLY A 172 3.15 -21.74 29.37
N ALA A 173 2.39 -21.26 30.35
CA ALA A 173 0.98 -20.96 30.17
C ALA A 173 0.77 -19.79 29.15
N GLN A 174 -0.32 -19.90 28.40
CA GLN A 174 -0.75 -18.83 27.51
C GLN A 174 -1.25 -17.61 28.29
N GLN A 175 -0.91 -16.42 27.81
CA GLN A 175 -1.38 -15.14 28.30
C GLN A 175 -2.14 -14.47 27.17
N THR A 176 -3.40 -14.11 27.38
CA THR A 176 -4.21 -13.43 26.39
C THR A 176 -3.70 -11.98 26.20
N VAL A 177 -3.41 -11.62 24.95
CA VAL A 177 -2.99 -10.29 24.52
C VAL A 177 -4.19 -9.47 24.05
N ALA A 178 -5.05 -10.08 23.24
CA ALA A 178 -6.23 -9.43 22.67
C ALA A 178 -7.39 -10.40 22.50
N THR A 179 -8.61 -9.87 22.52
CA THR A 179 -9.84 -10.57 22.13
C THR A 179 -10.66 -9.65 21.24
N PHE A 180 -11.06 -10.14 20.07
CA PHE A 180 -11.92 -9.46 19.12
C PHE A 180 -13.30 -10.11 19.14
N ASP A 181 -14.31 -9.33 19.49
CA ASP A 181 -15.73 -9.70 19.58
C ASP A 181 -16.64 -8.75 18.77
N ALA A 182 -16.04 -8.01 17.84
CA ALA A 182 -16.68 -7.14 16.87
C ALA A 182 -15.84 -7.12 15.58
N ASP A 183 -16.46 -6.71 14.47
CA ASP A 183 -15.79 -6.61 13.16
C ASP A 183 -14.49 -5.79 13.23
N ARG A 184 -13.46 -6.32 12.55
CA ARG A 184 -12.16 -5.68 12.36
C ARG A 184 -11.76 -5.85 10.89
N TYR A 185 -12.16 -4.91 10.06
CA TYR A 185 -11.86 -4.96 8.64
C TYR A 185 -10.45 -4.45 8.36
N SER A 186 -9.62 -5.33 7.76
CA SER A 186 -8.27 -4.96 7.29
C SER A 186 -7.49 -4.14 8.33
N SER A 187 -7.39 -4.66 9.53
CA SER A 187 -6.71 -4.00 10.65
C SER A 187 -5.26 -4.44 10.75
N HIS A 188 -4.40 -3.48 11.06
CA HIS A 188 -3.06 -3.73 11.59
C HIS A 188 -3.09 -3.61 13.10
N GLU A 189 -2.62 -4.63 13.81
CA GLU A 189 -2.59 -4.64 15.27
C GLU A 189 -1.13 -4.58 15.76
N TYR A 190 -0.93 -3.83 16.84
CA TYR A 190 0.37 -3.64 17.50
C TYR A 190 0.23 -3.78 19.01
N PHE A 191 1.02 -4.68 19.61
CA PHE A 191 0.99 -4.93 21.06
C PHE A 191 2.41 -5.00 21.62
N GLU A 192 2.72 -4.16 22.60
CA GLU A 192 3.94 -4.29 23.39
C GLU A 192 3.75 -5.37 24.47
N ILE A 193 4.69 -6.30 24.53
CA ILE A 193 4.62 -7.48 25.39
C ILE A 193 5.90 -7.57 26.20
N ASP A 194 5.76 -7.55 27.53
CA ASP A 194 6.88 -7.76 28.44
C ASP A 194 7.39 -9.20 28.36
N VAL A 195 8.69 -9.34 28.15
CA VAL A 195 9.36 -10.65 28.11
C VAL A 195 9.80 -11.01 29.52
N PRO A 196 9.32 -12.16 30.08
CA PRO A 196 9.75 -12.60 31.40
C PRO A 196 11.26 -12.74 31.52
N ALA A 197 11.82 -12.35 32.67
CA ALA A 197 13.25 -12.41 32.89
C ALA A 197 13.79 -13.84 32.67
N GLY A 198 14.75 -13.97 31.75
CA GLY A 198 15.38 -15.25 31.39
C GLY A 198 14.61 -16.06 30.33
N ALA A 199 13.47 -15.60 29.84
CA ALA A 199 12.78 -16.24 28.74
C ALA A 199 13.61 -16.16 27.45
N SER A 200 13.59 -17.25 26.69
CA SER A 200 14.39 -17.39 25.46
C SER A 200 13.51 -17.59 24.22
N GLN A 201 12.34 -18.15 24.38
CA GLN A 201 11.42 -18.47 23.30
C GLN A 201 10.02 -17.92 23.59
N MET A 202 9.38 -17.39 22.57
CA MET A 202 7.99 -16.97 22.59
C MET A 202 7.22 -17.69 21.47
N GLN A 203 5.96 -17.99 21.70
CA GLN A 203 5.01 -18.42 20.67
C GLN A 203 3.78 -17.54 20.74
N VAL A 204 3.20 -17.25 19.57
CA VAL A 204 1.93 -16.56 19.41
C VAL A 204 0.88 -17.57 18.99
N THR A 205 -0.30 -17.53 19.61
CA THR A 205 -1.44 -18.39 19.28
C THR A 205 -2.65 -17.54 18.91
N PHE A 206 -3.20 -17.81 17.74
CA PHE A 206 -4.43 -17.23 17.21
C PHE A 206 -5.55 -18.26 17.35
N SER A 207 -6.55 -17.99 18.18
CA SER A 207 -7.66 -18.90 18.48
C SER A 207 -8.97 -18.31 17.99
N TYR A 208 -9.66 -19.06 17.12
CA TYR A 208 -11.01 -18.75 16.66
C TYR A 208 -11.98 -19.66 17.43
N LEU A 209 -12.94 -19.08 18.13
CA LEU A 209 -13.76 -19.75 19.12
C LEU A 209 -15.25 -19.50 18.87
N GLY A 210 -16.07 -20.52 19.06
CA GLY A 210 -17.52 -20.43 19.06
C GLY A 210 -18.17 -20.22 17.68
N GLY A 211 -17.44 -20.38 16.58
CA GLY A 211 -17.99 -20.18 15.24
C GLY A 211 -18.96 -21.31 14.84
N ASN A 212 -20.16 -20.96 14.36
CA ASN A 212 -21.12 -21.90 13.78
C ASN A 212 -21.99 -21.17 12.74
N ASP A 213 -21.69 -21.36 11.45
CA ASP A 213 -22.32 -20.63 10.35
C ASP A 213 -22.25 -19.10 10.58
N ASP A 214 -21.13 -18.69 11.14
CA ASP A 214 -20.74 -17.31 11.36
C ASP A 214 -19.88 -16.82 10.19
N TYR A 215 -18.93 -15.90 10.45
CA TYR A 215 -18.05 -15.44 9.41
C TYR A 215 -16.62 -15.96 9.61
N TRP A 216 -15.62 -15.15 9.43
CA TRP A 216 -14.24 -15.59 9.26
C TRP A 216 -13.24 -14.75 10.06
N TRP A 217 -12.05 -15.28 10.15
CA TRP A 217 -10.84 -14.55 10.52
C TRP A 217 -9.73 -14.89 9.53
N ALA A 218 -9.12 -13.87 8.91
CA ALA A 218 -7.96 -14.00 8.07
C ALA A 218 -6.78 -13.25 8.69
N LEU A 219 -5.56 -13.80 8.54
CA LEU A 219 -4.31 -13.27 9.11
C LEU A 219 -3.25 -13.18 8.04
N ASP A 220 -2.39 -12.16 8.16
CA ASP A 220 -1.16 -12.00 7.38
C ASP A 220 -0.10 -11.24 8.18
N ASN A 221 1.14 -11.21 7.67
CA ASN A 221 2.22 -10.35 8.14
C ASN A 221 2.49 -10.41 9.64
N VAL A 222 2.50 -11.61 10.23
CA VAL A 222 2.77 -11.79 11.66
C VAL A 222 4.24 -11.51 11.95
N ALA A 223 4.51 -10.48 12.75
CA ALA A 223 5.85 -10.00 13.05
C ALA A 223 6.09 -9.87 14.55
N VAL A 224 7.34 -10.09 14.98
CA VAL A 224 7.83 -9.73 16.30
C VAL A 224 9.12 -8.96 16.15
N ARG A 225 9.22 -7.79 16.78
CA ARG A 225 10.41 -6.94 16.75
C ARG A 225 10.68 -6.26 18.09
N ALA A 226 11.80 -5.57 18.22
CA ALA A 226 11.98 -4.63 19.32
C ALA A 226 10.97 -3.47 19.15
N PRO A 227 10.34 -2.98 20.24
CA PRO A 227 9.51 -1.78 20.17
C PRO A 227 10.30 -0.60 19.63
N PHE A 228 9.63 0.36 19.00
CA PHE A 228 10.27 1.64 18.69
C PHE A 228 10.70 2.32 19.98
N THR A 229 11.88 2.92 19.93
CA THR A 229 12.42 3.60 21.11
C THR A 229 11.48 4.75 21.50
N GLN A 230 10.93 4.69 22.70
CA GLN A 230 10.07 5.73 23.30
C GLN A 230 10.91 6.92 23.78
N VAL A 231 11.93 7.34 23.05
CA VAL A 231 12.69 8.54 23.39
C VAL A 231 11.89 9.74 22.94
N ALA A 232 11.86 10.79 23.76
CA ALA A 232 11.33 12.11 23.39
C ALA A 232 12.28 12.78 22.37
N GLU A 233 12.43 12.16 21.21
CA GLU A 233 13.19 12.73 20.10
C GLU A 233 12.34 13.77 19.40
N GLN A 234 12.96 14.90 19.07
CA GLN A 234 12.36 15.85 18.16
C GLN A 234 12.42 15.24 16.73
N PRO A 235 11.34 15.32 15.96
CA PRO A 235 11.40 14.92 14.56
C PRO A 235 12.41 15.79 13.81
N LYS A 236 13.08 15.23 12.80
CA LYS A 236 13.98 15.96 11.90
C LYS A 236 13.23 16.92 11.00
N ALA A 237 12.04 16.52 10.59
CA ALA A 237 11.12 17.31 9.79
C ALA A 237 9.68 16.93 10.10
N ILE A 238 8.77 17.86 9.89
CA ILE A 238 7.33 17.69 10.01
C ILE A 238 6.68 18.20 8.72
N ILE A 239 5.92 17.35 8.05
CA ILE A 239 5.21 17.67 6.82
C ILE A 239 3.71 17.52 7.08
N ASP A 240 2.96 18.59 6.90
CA ASP A 240 1.50 18.54 6.90
C ASP A 240 0.99 18.15 5.52
N VAL A 241 -0.07 17.33 5.46
CA VAL A 241 -0.65 16.83 4.21
C VAL A 241 -2.16 16.94 4.27
N ILE A 242 -2.73 17.59 3.28
CA ILE A 242 -4.17 17.68 3.04
C ILE A 242 -4.45 17.39 1.56
N SER A 243 -5.71 17.16 1.20
CA SER A 243 -6.14 16.93 -0.19
C SER A 243 -7.63 17.18 -0.35
N ASP A 244 -8.10 17.07 -1.60
CA ASP A 244 -9.53 17.06 -1.92
C ASP A 244 -10.27 18.27 -1.30
N THR A 245 -9.72 19.46 -1.52
CA THR A 245 -10.31 20.73 -1.08
C THR A 245 -11.47 21.17 -1.95
N GLN A 246 -11.37 20.92 -3.24
CA GLN A 246 -12.41 21.21 -4.24
C GLN A 246 -13.04 22.60 -4.02
N ASP A 247 -14.36 22.67 -3.82
CA ASP A 247 -15.12 23.92 -3.66
C ASP A 247 -15.35 24.33 -2.18
N ASP A 248 -14.56 23.81 -1.23
CA ASP A 248 -14.69 24.19 0.18
C ASP A 248 -13.52 25.07 0.71
N PRO A 249 -13.49 26.37 0.33
CA PRO A 249 -12.47 27.30 0.79
C PRO A 249 -12.53 27.57 2.31
N GLU A 250 -13.68 27.37 2.95
CA GLU A 250 -13.82 27.62 4.38
C GLU A 250 -13.19 26.49 5.20
N ASP A 251 -13.45 25.23 4.83
CA ASP A 251 -12.84 24.09 5.49
C ASP A 251 -11.34 23.98 5.17
N PHE A 252 -10.91 24.37 3.98
CA PHE A 252 -9.48 24.54 3.68
C PHE A 252 -8.80 25.54 4.64
N LYS A 253 -9.37 26.74 4.80
CA LYS A 253 -8.84 27.76 5.74
C LYS A 253 -8.83 27.26 7.17
N LEU A 254 -9.89 26.56 7.58
CA LEU A 254 -9.99 25.98 8.92
C LEU A 254 -8.89 24.94 9.14
N ALA A 255 -8.70 24.01 8.21
CA ALA A 255 -7.67 22.98 8.30
C ALA A 255 -6.27 23.59 8.42
N VAL A 256 -5.91 24.54 7.55
CA VAL A 256 -4.61 25.23 7.61
C VAL A 256 -4.44 25.99 8.93
N ALA A 257 -5.49 26.69 9.42
CA ALA A 257 -5.45 27.37 10.73
C ALA A 257 -5.24 26.38 11.89
N ARG A 258 -5.86 25.18 11.81
CA ARG A 258 -5.70 24.11 12.82
C ARG A 258 -4.28 23.54 12.82
N LEU A 259 -3.71 23.31 11.64
CA LEU A 259 -2.32 22.86 11.46
C LEU A 259 -1.33 23.90 12.01
N ASN A 260 -1.51 25.18 11.69
CA ASN A 260 -0.71 26.28 12.21
C ASN A 260 -0.79 26.42 13.75
N ALA A 261 -1.92 26.06 14.34
CA ALA A 261 -2.14 26.12 15.78
C ALA A 261 -1.50 24.95 16.56
N MET A 262 -0.98 23.93 15.87
CA MET A 262 -0.33 22.80 16.54
C MET A 262 0.98 23.21 17.21
N PRO A 263 1.34 22.58 18.36
CA PRO A 263 2.51 22.99 19.15
C PRO A 263 3.84 22.90 18.39
N GLU A 264 4.00 21.86 17.58
CA GLU A 264 5.18 21.65 16.74
C GLU A 264 4.92 22.26 15.37
N LYS A 265 5.83 23.11 14.90
CA LYS A 265 5.72 23.76 13.60
C LYS A 265 6.08 22.77 12.50
N ALA A 266 5.27 22.72 11.45
CA ALA A 266 5.60 21.96 10.26
C ALA A 266 6.56 22.73 9.35
N ASP A 267 7.35 22.01 8.58
CA ASP A 267 8.37 22.53 7.67
C ASP A 267 7.82 22.69 6.25
N ALA A 268 6.75 21.98 5.91
CA ALA A 268 6.03 22.11 4.63
C ALA A 268 4.56 21.70 4.75
N LEU A 269 3.75 22.19 3.79
CA LEU A 269 2.40 21.73 3.51
C LEU A 269 2.36 21.04 2.14
N VAL A 270 1.83 19.83 2.07
CA VAL A 270 1.48 19.14 0.82
C VAL A 270 -0.03 19.24 0.61
N ILE A 271 -0.45 19.61 -0.60
CA ILE A 271 -1.84 19.49 -1.05
C ILE A 271 -1.86 18.43 -2.16
N ASN A 272 -2.40 17.26 -1.83
CA ASN A 272 -2.27 16.06 -2.67
C ASN A 272 -3.42 15.91 -3.68
N GLY A 273 -3.59 16.92 -4.54
CA GLY A 273 -4.55 16.93 -5.65
C GLY A 273 -5.95 17.39 -5.25
N ASP A 274 -6.77 17.63 -6.25
CA ASP A 274 -8.14 18.12 -6.17
C ASP A 274 -8.25 19.42 -5.34
N LEU A 275 -7.44 20.42 -5.75
CA LEU A 275 -7.43 21.76 -5.15
C LEU A 275 -8.70 22.53 -5.51
N VAL A 276 -9.29 22.22 -6.67
CA VAL A 276 -10.50 22.83 -7.26
C VAL A 276 -11.43 21.72 -7.78
N ASP A 277 -12.74 22.00 -7.95
CA ASP A 277 -13.71 20.97 -8.35
C ASP A 277 -13.78 20.75 -9.87
N LEU A 278 -13.76 21.81 -10.68
CA LEU A 278 -13.87 21.73 -12.15
C LEU A 278 -12.72 22.42 -12.89
N GLY A 279 -11.69 22.86 -12.19
CA GLY A 279 -10.55 23.55 -12.77
C GLY A 279 -10.88 24.87 -13.46
N THR A 280 -12.05 25.50 -13.18
CA THR A 280 -12.44 26.77 -13.77
C THR A 280 -11.61 27.93 -13.21
N GLN A 281 -11.53 29.05 -13.95
CA GLN A 281 -10.81 30.23 -13.47
C GLN A 281 -11.38 30.75 -12.14
N GLU A 282 -12.72 30.77 -12.00
CA GLU A 282 -13.40 31.23 -10.78
C GLU A 282 -13.02 30.39 -9.56
N GLN A 283 -12.94 29.07 -9.72
CA GLN A 283 -12.56 28.16 -8.65
C GLN A 283 -11.08 28.32 -8.26
N TRP A 284 -10.20 28.46 -9.23
CA TRP A 284 -8.80 28.78 -8.98
C TRP A 284 -8.63 30.10 -8.24
N ASP A 285 -9.35 31.16 -8.65
CA ASP A 285 -9.33 32.46 -7.97
C ASP A 285 -9.82 32.31 -6.51
N THR A 286 -10.84 31.49 -6.27
CA THR A 286 -11.40 31.20 -4.95
C THR A 286 -10.40 30.45 -4.07
N PHE A 287 -9.80 29.37 -4.58
CA PHE A 287 -8.78 28.60 -3.87
C PHE A 287 -7.56 29.47 -3.51
N LEU A 288 -7.03 30.24 -4.46
CA LEU A 288 -5.89 31.09 -4.24
C LEU A 288 -6.18 32.20 -3.20
N ALA A 289 -7.40 32.77 -3.24
CA ALA A 289 -7.84 33.73 -2.24
C ALA A 289 -7.94 33.12 -0.83
N ALA A 290 -8.44 31.88 -0.72
CA ALA A 290 -8.50 31.17 0.56
C ALA A 290 -7.09 30.89 1.11
N ARG A 291 -6.18 30.44 0.25
CA ARG A 291 -4.77 30.21 0.60
C ARG A 291 -4.06 31.50 1.05
N GLU A 292 -4.29 32.62 0.35
CA GLU A 292 -3.70 33.92 0.74
C GLU A 292 -4.27 34.40 2.08
N ALA A 293 -5.56 34.15 2.34
CA ALA A 293 -6.22 34.56 3.60
C ALA A 293 -5.68 33.83 4.83
N VAL A 294 -5.31 32.57 4.70
CA VAL A 294 -4.74 31.74 5.77
C VAL A 294 -3.53 30.98 5.22
N PRO A 295 -2.36 31.62 5.10
CA PRO A 295 -1.17 30.95 4.64
C PRO A 295 -0.67 29.94 5.67
N HIS A 296 -0.08 28.85 5.22
CA HIS A 296 0.59 27.90 6.11
C HIS A 296 1.86 28.50 6.70
N ASP A 297 2.11 28.27 7.99
CA ASP A 297 3.20 28.91 8.75
C ASP A 297 4.61 28.55 8.24
N SER A 298 4.81 27.41 7.56
CA SER A 298 6.09 27.01 6.97
C SER A 298 6.52 27.92 5.81
N GLY A 299 5.56 28.45 5.07
CA GLY A 299 5.81 29.15 3.80
C GLY A 299 6.30 28.25 2.67
N GLU A 300 6.43 26.93 2.89
CA GLU A 300 6.83 25.93 1.90
C GLU A 300 5.64 25.07 1.54
N GLU A 301 5.29 25.03 0.27
CA GLU A 301 4.18 24.24 -0.25
C GLU A 301 4.61 23.33 -1.38
N PHE A 302 3.87 22.24 -1.54
CA PHE A 302 4.05 21.23 -2.55
C PHE A 302 2.66 20.74 -3.01
N TRP A 303 2.36 20.89 -4.31
CA TRP A 303 1.06 20.52 -4.86
C TRP A 303 1.22 19.37 -5.85
N THR A 304 0.31 18.40 -5.80
CA THR A 304 0.11 17.42 -6.88
C THR A 304 -1.17 17.75 -7.62
N ILE A 305 -1.34 17.21 -8.81
CA ILE A 305 -2.57 17.36 -9.59
C ILE A 305 -3.49 16.17 -9.34
N GLY A 306 -4.78 16.43 -9.18
CA GLY A 306 -5.84 15.42 -9.16
C GLY A 306 -6.61 15.35 -10.47
N ASN A 307 -7.75 14.68 -10.47
CA ASN A 307 -8.62 14.61 -11.65
C ASN A 307 -9.53 15.84 -11.77
N HIS A 308 -9.88 16.49 -10.68
CA HIS A 308 -10.78 17.65 -10.68
C HIS A 308 -10.16 18.89 -11.32
N GLU A 309 -8.86 19.10 -11.25
CA GLU A 309 -8.18 20.12 -12.04
C GLU A 309 -8.39 19.94 -13.55
N LEU A 310 -8.67 18.69 -13.98
CA LEU A 310 -8.78 18.31 -15.39
C LEU A 310 -10.23 18.12 -15.87
N TYR A 311 -11.23 18.31 -15.00
CA TYR A 311 -12.64 18.00 -15.31
C TYR A 311 -13.34 19.05 -16.18
N GLY A 312 -13.02 20.29 -16.11
CA GLY A 312 -13.70 21.37 -16.86
C GLY A 312 -13.76 21.12 -18.38
N HIS A 313 -14.86 21.50 -19.02
CA HIS A 313 -15.09 21.31 -20.46
C HIS A 313 -14.64 22.48 -21.33
N GLU A 314 -14.21 23.57 -20.71
CA GLU A 314 -13.90 24.82 -21.43
C GLU A 314 -12.53 24.81 -22.11
N LEU A 315 -11.60 23.98 -21.61
CA LEU A 315 -10.21 23.89 -22.04
C LEU A 315 -9.87 22.46 -22.43
N ASP A 316 -8.89 22.30 -23.32
CA ASP A 316 -8.31 20.99 -23.57
C ASP A 316 -7.32 20.59 -22.47
N PHE A 317 -6.81 19.35 -22.53
CA PHE A 317 -5.91 18.82 -21.50
C PHE A 317 -4.65 19.69 -21.32
N GLN A 318 -4.04 20.14 -22.43
CA GLN A 318 -2.82 20.93 -22.34
C GLN A 318 -3.07 22.32 -21.72
N GLU A 319 -4.19 22.94 -22.06
CA GLU A 319 -4.59 24.24 -21.49
C GLU A 319 -4.88 24.13 -19.99
N LYS A 320 -5.49 23.02 -19.54
CA LYS A 320 -5.70 22.73 -18.11
C LYS A 320 -4.39 22.52 -17.37
N MET A 321 -3.48 21.73 -17.95
CA MET A 321 -2.13 21.52 -17.41
C MET A 321 -1.33 22.82 -17.36
N ASP A 322 -1.38 23.64 -18.39
CA ASP A 322 -0.69 24.94 -18.44
C ASP A 322 -1.21 25.88 -17.35
N ARG A 323 -2.54 25.87 -17.09
CA ARG A 323 -3.17 26.62 -16.00
C ARG A 323 -2.68 26.12 -14.64
N TYR A 324 -2.74 24.81 -14.38
CA TYR A 324 -2.21 24.23 -13.16
C TYR A 324 -0.73 24.59 -12.97
N MET A 325 0.09 24.41 -13.99
CA MET A 325 1.52 24.69 -13.93
C MET A 325 1.84 26.18 -13.75
N GLN A 326 0.98 27.06 -14.25
CA GLN A 326 1.13 28.49 -13.98
C GLN A 326 1.02 28.74 -12.46
N TYR A 327 -0.05 28.27 -11.81
CA TYR A 327 -0.26 28.51 -10.40
C TYR A 327 0.70 27.70 -9.51
N ALA A 328 0.93 26.44 -9.82
CA ALA A 328 1.89 25.62 -9.10
C ALA A 328 3.31 26.22 -9.19
N GLY A 329 3.72 26.67 -10.37
CA GLY A 329 5.01 27.34 -10.56
C GLY A 329 5.14 28.66 -9.77
N GLU A 330 4.08 29.48 -9.75
CA GLU A 330 4.06 30.74 -9.02
C GLU A 330 4.11 30.56 -7.49
N HIS A 331 3.44 29.53 -6.96
CA HIS A 331 3.23 29.36 -5.53
C HIS A 331 4.13 28.32 -4.87
N THR A 332 4.57 27.30 -5.59
CA THR A 332 5.41 26.22 -5.04
C THR A 332 6.80 26.13 -5.65
N GLY A 333 7.01 26.85 -6.77
CA GLY A 333 8.25 26.80 -7.53
C GLY A 333 8.41 25.56 -8.42
N GLN A 334 7.33 24.81 -8.67
CA GLN A 334 7.35 23.67 -9.58
C GLN A 334 7.61 24.09 -11.03
N ASP A 335 8.47 23.36 -11.70
CA ASP A 335 8.75 23.57 -13.14
C ASP A 335 8.16 22.48 -14.04
N LYS A 336 7.63 21.41 -13.43
CA LYS A 336 6.98 20.27 -14.08
C LYS A 336 5.81 19.74 -13.24
N PRO A 337 4.83 19.08 -13.85
CA PRO A 337 3.73 18.46 -13.11
C PRO A 337 4.20 17.30 -12.22
N TRP A 338 5.30 16.62 -12.57
CA TRP A 338 5.98 15.63 -11.74
C TRP A 338 7.36 16.18 -11.34
N PHE A 339 7.65 16.21 -10.06
CA PHE A 339 8.81 16.95 -9.55
C PHE A 339 9.24 16.47 -8.16
N GLU A 340 10.39 16.95 -7.70
CA GLU A 340 10.92 16.74 -6.37
C GLU A 340 11.16 18.07 -5.67
N LYS A 341 10.75 18.17 -4.43
CA LYS A 341 11.11 19.24 -3.50
C LYS A 341 11.73 18.63 -2.25
N VAL A 342 12.83 19.21 -1.79
CA VAL A 342 13.52 18.73 -0.58
C VAL A 342 13.40 19.79 0.50
N VAL A 343 12.79 19.42 1.63
CA VAL A 343 12.63 20.30 2.80
C VAL A 343 13.29 19.62 4.00
N ASP A 344 14.23 20.29 4.64
CA ASP A 344 15.02 19.79 5.77
C ASP A 344 15.63 18.39 5.55
N GLY A 345 16.05 18.14 4.30
CA GLY A 345 16.65 16.88 3.89
C GLY A 345 15.65 15.75 3.60
N VAL A 346 14.35 16.02 3.65
CA VAL A 346 13.28 15.07 3.30
C VAL A 346 12.83 15.31 1.86
N PRO A 347 12.98 14.33 0.95
CA PRO A 347 12.48 14.44 -0.42
C PRO A 347 10.97 14.17 -0.47
N MET A 348 10.24 15.14 -0.98
CA MET A 348 8.85 15.03 -1.40
C MET A 348 8.83 14.90 -2.92
N ILE A 349 8.28 13.80 -3.43
CA ILE A 349 8.27 13.44 -4.85
C ILE A 349 6.83 13.33 -5.30
N GLY A 350 6.39 14.23 -6.17
CA GLY A 350 5.07 14.20 -6.81
C GLY A 350 5.15 13.49 -8.16
N ILE A 351 4.21 12.60 -8.39
CA ILE A 351 3.96 12.00 -9.71
C ILE A 351 2.61 12.48 -10.24
N SER A 352 2.50 12.67 -11.54
CA SER A 352 1.35 13.29 -12.18
C SER A 352 0.96 12.56 -13.45
N THR A 353 -0.32 12.61 -13.79
CA THR A 353 -0.77 12.13 -15.10
C THR A 353 -0.19 12.98 -16.21
N GLU A 354 0.13 12.34 -17.33
CA GLU A 354 0.62 13.02 -18.55
C GLU A 354 -0.42 13.01 -19.68
N TYR A 355 -1.61 12.52 -19.38
CA TYR A 355 -2.72 12.48 -20.32
C TYR A 355 -4.07 12.34 -19.58
N TYR A 356 -5.08 13.06 -20.06
CA TYR A 356 -6.45 12.96 -19.58
C TYR A 356 -7.45 13.37 -20.68
N GLN A 357 -8.57 12.65 -20.78
CA GLN A 357 -9.71 13.02 -21.62
C GLN A 357 -11.00 12.92 -20.82
N ASP A 358 -11.94 13.83 -21.09
CA ASP A 358 -13.26 13.81 -20.43
C ASP A 358 -14.05 12.51 -20.68
N SER A 359 -13.80 11.81 -21.81
CA SER A 359 -14.39 10.50 -22.09
C SER A 359 -13.93 9.41 -21.13
N ASP A 360 -12.82 9.64 -20.43
CA ASP A 360 -12.25 8.71 -19.48
C ASP A 360 -13.02 8.74 -18.15
N ARG A 361 -13.78 9.82 -17.87
CA ARG A 361 -14.64 9.99 -16.68
C ARG A 361 -15.71 8.91 -16.49
N ASP A 362 -16.10 8.22 -17.55
CA ASP A 362 -17.10 7.14 -17.49
C ASP A 362 -16.54 5.82 -16.87
N GLY A 363 -15.34 5.84 -16.26
CA GLY A 363 -14.72 4.70 -15.63
C GLY A 363 -14.27 3.61 -16.61
N LYS A 364 -14.10 3.95 -17.89
CA LYS A 364 -13.69 3.01 -18.94
C LYS A 364 -12.20 3.07 -19.23
N GLU A 365 -11.59 4.20 -18.97
CA GLU A 365 -10.18 4.46 -19.23
C GLU A 365 -9.49 5.00 -17.98
N PRO A 366 -8.25 4.61 -17.71
CA PRO A 366 -7.47 5.17 -16.61
C PRO A 366 -7.15 6.64 -16.86
N PHE A 367 -7.24 7.49 -15.84
CA PHE A 367 -6.85 8.88 -15.98
C PHE A 367 -5.39 9.13 -15.59
N GLN A 368 -4.79 8.32 -14.73
CA GLN A 368 -3.38 8.42 -14.38
C GLN A 368 -2.54 7.61 -15.36
N ARG A 369 -1.83 8.32 -16.24
CA ARG A 369 -0.92 7.74 -17.22
C ARG A 369 0.47 8.32 -17.02
N LEU A 370 1.42 7.44 -16.77
CA LEU A 370 2.81 7.79 -16.49
C LEU A 370 3.69 7.36 -17.66
N SER A 371 4.46 8.29 -18.21
CA SER A 371 5.43 7.94 -19.25
C SER A 371 6.59 7.11 -18.72
N ALA A 372 7.24 6.40 -19.60
CA ALA A 372 8.50 5.71 -19.28
C ALA A 372 9.60 6.70 -18.81
N GLU A 373 9.56 7.96 -19.26
CA GLU A 373 10.48 9.02 -18.82
C GLU A 373 10.23 9.37 -17.36
N GLN A 374 8.98 9.58 -16.96
CA GLN A 374 8.61 9.90 -15.58
C GLN A 374 8.96 8.73 -14.64
N LEU A 375 8.65 7.49 -15.03
CA LEU A 375 8.98 6.29 -14.23
C LEU A 375 10.50 6.11 -14.10
N ALA A 376 11.28 6.35 -15.16
CA ALA A 376 12.74 6.27 -15.09
C ALA A 376 13.33 7.40 -14.23
N TRP A 377 12.74 8.60 -14.29
CA TRP A 377 13.11 9.70 -13.40
C TRP A 377 12.82 9.35 -11.94
N LEU A 378 11.62 8.88 -11.63
CA LEU A 378 11.25 8.43 -10.28
C LEU A 378 12.22 7.36 -9.75
N ASP A 379 12.51 6.34 -10.57
CA ASP A 379 13.48 5.28 -10.23
C ASP A 379 14.85 5.87 -9.89
N SER A 380 15.33 6.84 -10.68
CA SER A 380 16.63 7.48 -10.44
C SER A 380 16.65 8.32 -9.16
N ARG A 381 15.54 9.00 -8.83
CA ARG A 381 15.45 9.81 -7.59
C ARG A 381 15.39 8.91 -6.36
N LEU A 382 14.57 7.87 -6.41
CA LEU A 382 14.48 6.90 -5.32
C LEU A 382 15.81 6.18 -5.09
N ALA A 383 16.51 5.76 -6.16
CA ALA A 383 17.84 5.17 -6.05
C ALA A 383 18.85 6.11 -5.38
N TYR A 384 18.80 7.39 -5.71
CA TYR A 384 19.65 8.39 -5.08
C TYR A 384 19.39 8.48 -3.57
N TRP A 385 18.12 8.64 -3.15
CA TRP A 385 17.77 8.81 -1.74
C TRP A 385 17.97 7.54 -0.91
N ASP A 386 17.66 6.38 -1.49
CA ASP A 386 17.96 5.08 -0.88
C ASP A 386 19.46 4.92 -0.61
N SER A 387 20.32 5.34 -1.55
CA SER A 387 21.77 5.34 -1.37
C SER A 387 22.27 6.26 -0.25
N GLN A 388 21.46 7.28 0.11
CA GLN A 388 21.75 8.20 1.22
C GLN A 388 21.12 7.73 2.54
N GLY A 389 20.33 6.64 2.55
CA GLY A 389 19.57 6.18 3.71
C GLY A 389 18.47 7.17 4.14
N VAL A 390 17.88 7.88 3.17
CA VAL A 390 16.85 8.89 3.41
C VAL A 390 15.51 8.41 2.88
N THR A 391 14.51 8.43 3.73
CA THR A 391 13.13 8.06 3.35
C THR A 391 12.56 9.06 2.35
N ALA A 392 12.02 8.57 1.24
CA ALA A 392 11.31 9.37 0.26
C ALA A 392 9.80 9.32 0.50
N LEU A 393 9.15 10.48 0.52
CA LEU A 393 7.71 10.63 0.56
C LEU A 393 7.22 10.81 -0.88
N VAL A 394 6.42 9.86 -1.38
CA VAL A 394 5.93 9.88 -2.76
C VAL A 394 4.44 10.17 -2.76
N PHE A 395 4.02 11.19 -3.47
CA PHE A 395 2.65 11.67 -3.54
C PHE A 395 2.06 11.43 -4.92
N THR A 396 0.86 10.85 -4.93
CA THR A 396 0.00 10.70 -6.10
C THR A 396 -1.44 10.85 -5.68
N HIS A 397 -2.27 11.51 -6.49
CA HIS A 397 -3.67 11.70 -6.13
C HIS A 397 -4.47 10.39 -6.21
N PRO A 398 -4.47 9.62 -7.32
CA PRO A 398 -5.27 8.41 -7.43
C PRO A 398 -4.83 7.31 -6.48
N LEU A 399 -5.79 6.46 -6.10
CA LEU A 399 -5.52 5.28 -5.27
C LEU A 399 -4.71 4.22 -6.01
N LEU A 400 -3.78 3.61 -5.30
CA LEU A 400 -3.19 2.34 -5.75
C LEU A 400 -4.17 1.21 -5.38
N PRO A 401 -4.64 0.40 -6.34
CA PRO A 401 -5.62 -0.64 -6.08
C PRO A 401 -5.19 -1.62 -5.00
N GLN A 402 -6.14 -2.04 -4.18
CA GLN A 402 -5.97 -3.02 -3.08
C GLN A 402 -4.90 -2.61 -2.05
N THR A 403 -4.87 -1.33 -1.67
CA THR A 403 -3.93 -0.82 -0.66
C THR A 403 -4.62 -0.19 0.55
N VAL A 404 -5.37 0.88 0.36
CA VAL A 404 -6.02 1.65 1.41
C VAL A 404 -7.55 1.53 1.34
N SER A 405 -8.24 2.17 2.25
CA SER A 405 -9.71 2.27 2.24
C SER A 405 -10.23 2.66 0.87
N MET A 406 -11.33 2.06 0.42
CA MET A 406 -11.99 2.27 -0.86
C MET A 406 -11.23 1.76 -2.09
N SER A 407 -9.94 1.49 -2.02
CA SER A 407 -9.12 1.07 -3.18
C SER A 407 -9.52 -0.28 -3.82
N HIS A 408 -10.45 -1.01 -3.20
CA HIS A 408 -11.07 -2.22 -3.75
C HIS A 408 -12.34 -1.93 -4.58
N SER A 409 -12.90 -0.71 -4.47
CA SER A 409 -14.08 -0.29 -5.23
C SER A 409 -13.81 -0.29 -6.73
N ALA A 410 -14.83 -0.63 -7.51
CA ALA A 410 -14.75 -0.61 -8.96
C ALA A 410 -14.47 0.80 -9.53
N TRP A 411 -14.82 1.85 -8.78
CA TRP A 411 -14.56 3.24 -9.15
C TRP A 411 -13.07 3.56 -9.24
N TYR A 412 -12.24 2.98 -8.34
CA TYR A 412 -10.84 3.35 -8.18
C TYR A 412 -9.85 2.32 -8.73
N GLN A 413 -10.30 1.09 -9.07
CA GLN A 413 -9.39 0.02 -9.51
C GLN A 413 -8.70 0.27 -10.84
N ASN A 414 -9.27 1.12 -11.68
CA ASN A 414 -8.79 1.38 -13.04
C ASN A 414 -8.15 2.77 -13.22
N ASP A 415 -7.93 3.51 -12.14
CA ASP A 415 -7.42 4.88 -12.23
C ASP A 415 -6.00 4.97 -12.81
N PHE A 416 -5.19 3.92 -12.65
CA PHE A 416 -3.86 3.84 -13.24
C PHE A 416 -3.84 2.97 -14.50
N GLU A 417 -3.26 3.47 -15.59
CA GLU A 417 -3.02 2.70 -16.80
C GLU A 417 -2.01 1.56 -16.56
N ASP A 418 -0.93 1.83 -15.86
CA ASP A 418 0.09 0.84 -15.50
C ASP A 418 0.50 0.95 -14.02
N GLN A 419 -0.42 0.61 -13.14
CA GLN A 419 -0.17 0.53 -11.70
C GLN A 419 0.97 -0.40 -11.33
N GLN A 420 1.18 -1.47 -12.15
CA GLN A 420 2.25 -2.42 -11.92
C GLN A 420 3.62 -1.81 -12.18
N ALA A 421 3.78 -1.00 -13.22
CA ALA A 421 5.04 -0.32 -13.51
C ALA A 421 5.44 0.61 -12.36
N LEU A 422 4.49 1.39 -11.82
CA LEU A 422 4.72 2.23 -10.65
C LEU A 422 5.08 1.40 -9.42
N SER A 423 4.31 0.35 -9.12
CA SER A 423 4.59 -0.56 -8.00
C SER A 423 5.97 -1.20 -8.10
N ASN A 424 6.38 -1.57 -9.32
CA ASN A 424 7.71 -2.12 -9.60
C ASN A 424 8.84 -1.14 -9.27
N VAL A 425 8.65 0.14 -9.55
CA VAL A 425 9.64 1.18 -9.22
C VAL A 425 9.70 1.36 -7.71
N LEU A 426 8.57 1.62 -7.06
CA LEU A 426 8.51 1.88 -5.62
C LEU A 426 9.03 0.71 -4.77
N SER A 427 8.76 -0.53 -5.20
CA SER A 427 9.14 -1.75 -4.46
C SER A 427 10.64 -2.05 -4.45
N LYS A 428 11.43 -1.41 -5.30
CA LYS A 428 12.89 -1.62 -5.35
C LYS A 428 13.60 -1.04 -4.12
N TYR A 429 13.00 -0.05 -3.47
CA TYR A 429 13.64 0.78 -2.47
C TYR A 429 13.07 0.54 -1.08
N ASN A 430 13.94 0.58 -0.07
CA ASN A 430 13.58 0.19 1.29
C ASN A 430 12.82 1.29 2.04
N ASP A 431 13.16 2.54 1.78
CA ASP A 431 12.67 3.69 2.54
C ASP A 431 11.77 4.57 1.67
N VAL A 432 10.58 4.07 1.32
CA VAL A 432 9.55 4.80 0.58
C VAL A 432 8.23 4.71 1.35
N VAL A 433 7.55 5.85 1.49
CA VAL A 433 6.15 5.93 1.92
C VAL A 433 5.37 6.63 0.82
N ALA A 434 4.34 5.97 0.28
CA ALA A 434 3.46 6.53 -0.74
C ALA A 434 2.19 7.10 -0.10
N PHE A 435 1.70 8.20 -0.64
CA PHE A 435 0.48 8.88 -0.20
C PHE A 435 -0.49 8.98 -1.36
N THR A 436 -1.75 8.65 -1.10
CA THR A 436 -2.86 8.70 -2.06
C THR A 436 -4.05 9.43 -1.45
N SER A 437 -4.93 9.97 -2.29
CA SER A 437 -6.12 10.73 -1.91
C SER A 437 -7.34 10.29 -2.71
N HIS A 438 -8.08 11.20 -3.34
CA HIS A 438 -9.10 10.94 -4.37
C HIS A 438 -10.41 10.26 -3.87
N SER A 439 -10.33 9.31 -2.98
CA SER A 439 -11.51 8.57 -2.52
C SER A 439 -12.27 9.25 -1.39
N HIS A 440 -11.74 10.31 -0.83
CA HIS A 440 -12.24 10.96 0.38
C HIS A 440 -12.50 9.98 1.54
N ALA A 441 -11.82 8.84 1.53
CA ALA A 441 -12.09 7.78 2.51
C ALA A 441 -11.77 8.26 3.92
N SER A 442 -12.73 8.08 4.83
CA SER A 442 -12.61 8.51 6.21
C SER A 442 -11.38 7.91 6.89
N LEU A 443 -10.56 8.77 7.50
CA LEU A 443 -9.38 8.35 8.26
C LEU A 443 -9.74 7.57 9.54
N TYR A 444 -10.99 7.49 9.93
CA TYR A 444 -11.46 6.64 11.02
C TYR A 444 -11.46 5.15 10.65
N GLN A 445 -11.42 4.81 9.35
CA GLN A 445 -11.36 3.41 8.90
C GLN A 445 -10.04 2.74 9.31
N ASN A 446 -10.07 1.42 9.56
CA ASN A 446 -8.88 0.68 10.01
C ASN A 446 -7.80 0.59 8.92
N ASN A 447 -8.21 0.52 7.67
CA ASN A 447 -7.34 0.43 6.51
C ASN A 447 -7.05 1.80 5.86
N TRP A 448 -6.97 2.88 6.66
CA TRP A 448 -6.51 4.20 6.21
C TRP A 448 -5.07 4.21 5.66
N TRP A 449 -4.32 3.15 5.94
CA TRP A 449 -3.05 2.80 5.32
C TRP A 449 -3.00 1.30 5.03
N GLY A 450 -2.12 0.90 4.14
CA GLY A 450 -1.86 -0.49 3.80
C GLY A 450 -0.48 -0.64 3.17
N THR A 451 -0.17 -1.82 2.66
CA THR A 451 1.07 -2.06 1.93
C THR A 451 0.78 -2.51 0.52
N ARG A 452 1.58 -2.04 -0.44
CA ARG A 452 1.55 -2.55 -1.80
C ARG A 452 2.73 -3.46 -2.02
N ARG A 453 2.50 -4.74 -2.27
CA ARG A 453 3.51 -5.69 -2.68
C ARG A 453 3.71 -5.65 -4.19
N TYR A 454 4.90 -6.07 -4.56
CA TYR A 454 5.25 -6.39 -5.91
C TYR A 454 4.84 -7.83 -6.21
N ASP A 455 3.94 -8.08 -7.16
CA ASP A 455 3.60 -9.42 -7.59
C ASP A 455 4.55 -9.86 -8.71
N GLY A 456 5.27 -10.93 -8.50
CA GLY A 456 5.88 -11.77 -9.51
C GLY A 456 7.37 -11.68 -9.76
N THR A 457 8.14 -10.73 -9.18
CA THR A 457 9.61 -10.73 -9.36
C THR A 457 10.43 -10.55 -8.09
N GLN A 458 9.82 -10.13 -6.98
CA GLN A 458 10.45 -10.15 -5.66
C GLN A 458 9.61 -11.00 -4.72
N GLU A 459 9.68 -12.30 -4.92
CA GLU A 459 9.02 -13.27 -4.06
C GLU A 459 9.33 -12.99 -2.59
N GLY A 460 8.30 -12.72 -1.82
CA GLY A 460 8.40 -12.49 -0.39
C GLY A 460 8.89 -11.09 0.05
N ALA A 461 8.84 -10.08 -0.81
CA ALA A 461 9.09 -8.70 -0.36
C ALA A 461 7.90 -8.18 0.45
N ILE A 462 8.16 -7.61 1.63
CA ILE A 462 7.19 -6.76 2.32
C ILE A 462 7.02 -5.51 1.44
N GLY A 463 5.78 -5.18 1.08
CA GLY A 463 5.49 -4.05 0.21
C GLY A 463 5.89 -2.69 0.82
N PHE A 464 5.79 -1.63 0.05
CA PHE A 464 5.94 -0.28 0.56
C PHE A 464 4.62 0.19 1.18
N PRO A 465 4.67 1.03 2.25
CA PRO A 465 3.47 1.63 2.83
C PRO A 465 2.77 2.57 1.83
N VAL A 466 1.45 2.52 1.82
CA VAL A 466 0.56 3.45 1.13
C VAL A 466 -0.40 4.03 2.16
N VAL A 467 -0.55 5.34 2.20
CA VAL A 467 -1.35 6.05 3.20
C VAL A 467 -2.40 6.90 2.49
N ASN A 468 -3.65 6.81 2.93
CA ASN A 468 -4.72 7.72 2.49
C ASN A 468 -4.59 9.05 3.22
N THR A 469 -4.71 10.16 2.51
CA THR A 469 -4.54 11.52 3.05
C THR A 469 -5.79 12.08 3.72
N GLY A 470 -6.94 11.40 3.62
CA GLY A 470 -8.24 11.96 4.01
C GLY A 470 -8.76 12.94 2.97
N ALA A 471 -9.65 13.84 3.36
CA ALA A 471 -10.20 14.89 2.51
C ALA A 471 -10.62 16.12 3.32
N ILE A 472 -10.65 17.28 2.66
CA ILE A 472 -11.17 18.52 3.25
C ILE A 472 -12.66 18.67 2.99
N LEU A 473 -13.17 18.27 1.81
CA LEU A 473 -14.55 18.53 1.42
C LEU A 473 -15.58 17.69 2.20
N ASN A 474 -15.39 16.39 2.26
CA ASN A 474 -16.31 15.43 2.88
C ASN A 474 -15.63 14.06 3.07
N GLU A 475 -16.27 13.16 3.79
CA GLU A 475 -15.76 11.80 3.99
C GLU A 475 -16.74 10.74 3.50
N TYR A 476 -16.17 9.69 2.88
CA TYR A 476 -16.88 8.50 2.39
C TYR A 476 -16.49 7.24 3.16
N MET A 477 -17.40 6.27 3.13
CA MET A 477 -17.16 4.88 3.51
C MET A 477 -17.67 3.93 2.42
N PRO A 478 -17.15 2.69 2.34
CA PRO A 478 -17.68 1.71 1.41
C PRO A 478 -19.15 1.37 1.74
N ASP A 479 -20.03 1.40 0.74
CA ASP A 479 -21.38 0.83 0.82
C ASP A 479 -21.43 -0.47 0.01
N GLY A 480 -21.46 -1.60 0.71
CA GLY A 480 -21.40 -2.91 0.09
C GLY A 480 -20.06 -3.19 -0.60
N ASP A 481 -20.09 -3.94 -1.69
CA ASP A 481 -18.87 -4.43 -2.38
C ASP A 481 -18.38 -3.49 -3.50
N HIS A 482 -19.18 -2.52 -3.93
CA HIS A 482 -18.89 -1.77 -5.16
C HIS A 482 -19.29 -0.30 -5.11
N ASP A 483 -19.86 0.17 -4.02
CA ASP A 483 -20.40 1.51 -3.90
C ASP A 483 -19.82 2.25 -2.69
N GLU A 484 -20.15 3.50 -2.54
CA GLU A 484 -19.71 4.38 -1.47
C GLU A 484 -20.86 5.24 -0.95
N GLU A 485 -20.81 5.60 0.32
CA GLU A 485 -21.73 6.52 0.95
C GLU A 485 -21.01 7.67 1.64
N ILE A 486 -21.57 8.87 1.57
CA ILE A 486 -21.10 10.01 2.35
C ILE A 486 -21.46 9.76 3.81
N VAL A 487 -20.47 9.69 4.68
CA VAL A 487 -20.66 9.52 6.13
C VAL A 487 -20.56 10.83 6.88
N ASP A 488 -19.91 11.82 6.30
CA ASP A 488 -19.83 13.17 6.83
C ASP A 488 -19.66 14.20 5.70
N GLU A 489 -20.71 15.02 5.47
CA GLU A 489 -20.70 16.12 4.49
C GLU A 489 -19.92 17.36 4.98
N GLN A 490 -19.51 17.39 6.23
CA GLN A 490 -18.86 18.53 6.88
C GLN A 490 -17.50 18.13 7.45
N ALA A 491 -16.96 16.99 7.03
CA ALA A 491 -15.66 16.53 7.49
C ALA A 491 -14.53 17.41 6.96
N ALA A 492 -13.46 17.50 7.73
CA ALA A 492 -12.18 18.01 7.26
C ALA A 492 -11.08 17.24 7.96
N SER A 493 -10.34 16.44 7.21
CA SER A 493 -9.28 15.60 7.76
C SER A 493 -7.98 15.69 6.95
N GLY A 494 -6.88 15.28 7.57
CA GLY A 494 -5.58 15.29 6.94
C GLY A 494 -4.51 14.64 7.82
N LEU A 495 -3.26 14.75 7.40
CA LEU A 495 -2.16 14.08 8.05
C LEU A 495 -1.10 15.06 8.54
N ARG A 496 -0.36 14.64 9.58
CA ARG A 496 0.92 15.21 9.97
C ARG A 496 1.97 14.10 9.96
N VAL A 497 2.99 14.24 9.11
CA VAL A 497 4.05 13.27 8.91
C VAL A 497 5.30 13.74 9.63
N LYS A 498 5.76 12.98 10.63
CA LYS A 498 6.94 13.29 11.44
C LYS A 498 8.08 12.34 11.10
N ILE A 499 9.21 12.87 10.71
CA ILE A 499 10.38 12.10 10.26
C ILE A 499 11.38 12.02 11.41
N TYR A 500 11.67 10.79 11.86
CA TYR A 500 12.68 10.50 12.89
C TYR A 500 13.86 9.75 12.28
N ASP A 501 14.87 9.45 13.11
CA ASP A 501 16.04 8.66 12.65
C ASP A 501 15.68 7.22 12.30
N ASP A 502 14.78 6.61 13.05
CA ASP A 502 14.43 5.20 12.98
C ASP A 502 13.06 4.92 12.34
N ARG A 503 12.21 5.95 12.15
CA ARG A 503 10.84 5.79 11.66
C ARG A 503 10.28 7.04 10.99
N VAL A 504 9.23 6.83 10.24
CA VAL A 504 8.28 7.84 9.80
C VAL A 504 6.98 7.62 10.57
N ARG A 505 6.56 8.58 11.37
CA ARG A 505 5.24 8.59 12.02
C ARG A 505 4.27 9.37 11.17
N VAL A 506 3.16 8.76 10.81
CA VAL A 506 2.03 9.43 10.16
C VAL A 506 0.89 9.52 11.15
N GLU A 507 0.47 10.74 11.46
CA GLU A 507 -0.64 11.04 12.35
C GLU A 507 -1.85 11.46 11.52
N ALA A 508 -2.98 10.80 11.71
CA ALA A 508 -4.27 11.13 11.10
C ALA A 508 -5.05 12.08 12.02
N TRP A 509 -5.47 13.21 11.48
CA TRP A 509 -6.13 14.27 12.22
C TRP A 509 -7.49 14.60 11.64
N ASP A 510 -8.47 14.81 12.51
CA ASP A 510 -9.78 15.38 12.22
C ASP A 510 -9.78 16.83 12.70
N PHE A 511 -9.95 17.77 11.78
CA PHE A 511 -9.93 19.20 12.06
C PHE A 511 -11.29 19.76 12.50
N LYS A 512 -12.36 18.97 12.33
CA LYS A 512 -13.75 19.31 12.69
C LYS A 512 -14.42 18.30 13.63
N ALA A 513 -13.65 17.55 14.41
CA ALA A 513 -14.17 16.53 15.29
C ALA A 513 -15.30 17.05 16.18
N GLY A 514 -16.45 16.36 16.17
CA GLY A 514 -17.63 16.71 16.94
C GLY A 514 -18.32 18.00 16.48
N HIS A 515 -18.17 18.39 15.21
CA HIS A 515 -18.91 19.46 14.60
C HIS A 515 -20.43 19.20 14.70
N SER A 516 -21.22 20.25 14.69
CA SER A 516 -22.68 20.19 14.77
C SER A 516 -23.29 21.54 14.37
N ALA A 517 -24.60 21.60 14.20
CA ALA A 517 -25.30 22.87 13.92
C ALA A 517 -25.05 23.97 14.95
N THR A 518 -24.66 23.62 16.18
CA THR A 518 -24.33 24.58 17.26
C THR A 518 -22.83 24.77 17.46
N ASN A 519 -22.00 23.95 16.84
CA ASN A 519 -20.55 24.03 16.83
C ASN A 519 -20.02 23.63 15.44
N PRO A 520 -20.23 24.44 14.40
CA PRO A 520 -19.92 24.04 13.02
C PRO A 520 -18.41 23.82 12.77
N GLU A 521 -17.55 24.47 13.53
CA GLU A 521 -16.10 24.32 13.38
C GLU A 521 -15.55 23.08 14.11
N GLY A 522 -16.30 22.46 15.01
CA GLY A 522 -15.81 21.34 15.80
C GLY A 522 -14.52 21.63 16.56
N THR A 523 -13.69 20.63 16.73
CA THR A 523 -12.37 20.72 17.38
C THR A 523 -11.32 19.91 16.62
N THR A 524 -10.04 20.22 16.83
CA THR A 524 -8.96 19.38 16.28
C THR A 524 -8.76 18.15 17.17
N LYS A 525 -8.71 16.96 16.56
CA LYS A 525 -8.55 15.70 17.27
C LYS A 525 -7.59 14.79 16.52
N LEU A 526 -6.59 14.26 17.22
CA LEU A 526 -5.82 13.13 16.72
C LEU A 526 -6.73 11.88 16.66
N ILE A 527 -6.92 11.33 15.48
CA ILE A 527 -7.69 10.09 15.28
C ILE A 527 -6.83 8.91 15.73
N LYS A 528 -5.65 8.76 15.10
CA LYS A 528 -4.68 7.68 15.31
C LYS A 528 -3.34 8.01 14.65
N TYR A 529 -2.36 7.16 14.83
CA TYR A 529 -1.08 7.27 14.11
C TYR A 529 -0.53 5.87 13.74
N GLN A 530 0.40 5.85 12.79
CA GLN A 530 1.17 4.68 12.41
C GLN A 530 2.65 5.05 12.31
N ASP A 531 3.51 4.17 12.84
CA ASP A 531 4.96 4.25 12.70
C ASP A 531 5.44 3.27 11.62
N PHE A 532 6.19 3.76 10.65
CA PHE A 532 6.84 2.96 9.62
C PHE A 532 8.35 2.95 9.87
N SER A 533 8.94 1.75 9.98
CA SER A 533 10.38 1.61 10.21
C SER A 533 11.19 2.06 9.00
N LYS A 534 12.28 2.76 9.22
CA LYS A 534 13.27 3.14 8.20
C LYS A 534 14.32 2.06 7.92
N GLN A 535 14.34 0.98 8.66
CA GLN A 535 15.44 0.02 8.64
C GLN A 535 15.26 -1.11 7.62
N GLY A 536 14.83 -0.79 6.44
CA GLY A 536 14.81 -1.73 5.33
C GLY A 536 13.67 -2.74 5.38
N ARG A 537 13.17 -3.09 4.22
CA ARG A 537 12.18 -4.15 4.05
C ARG A 537 12.87 -5.49 4.16
N LEU A 538 12.40 -6.35 5.04
CA LEU A 538 12.77 -7.75 5.01
C LEU A 538 12.06 -8.41 3.83
N THR A 539 12.80 -9.17 3.04
CA THR A 539 12.18 -10.13 2.12
C THR A 539 11.73 -11.36 2.91
N ALA A 540 10.72 -12.09 2.44
CA ALA A 540 10.33 -13.35 3.09
C ALA A 540 11.51 -14.34 3.16
N SER A 541 12.42 -14.32 2.19
CA SER A 541 13.67 -15.10 2.23
C SER A 541 14.61 -14.64 3.34
N ASP A 542 14.66 -13.37 3.68
CA ASP A 542 15.43 -12.86 4.80
C ASP A 542 14.74 -13.18 6.14
N ALA A 543 13.45 -13.13 6.20
CA ALA A 543 12.65 -13.58 7.34
C ALA A 543 12.85 -15.08 7.59
N VAL A 544 12.78 -15.91 6.55
CA VAL A 544 13.05 -17.35 6.62
C VAL A 544 14.50 -17.65 6.98
N ARG A 545 15.48 -16.94 6.44
CA ARG A 545 16.89 -17.07 6.83
C ARG A 545 17.12 -16.66 8.28
N ASN A 546 16.42 -15.65 8.77
CA ASN A 546 16.52 -15.22 10.17
C ASN A 546 15.93 -16.25 11.13
N GLN A 547 14.83 -16.92 10.74
CA GLN A 547 14.29 -18.07 11.47
C GLN A 547 15.29 -19.24 11.52
N ALA A 548 15.94 -19.55 10.39
CA ALA A 548 16.94 -20.62 10.30
C ALA A 548 18.21 -20.30 11.10
N ALA A 549 18.66 -19.04 11.14
CA ALA A 549 19.83 -18.61 11.92
C ALA A 549 19.58 -18.68 13.44
N GLY A 550 18.35 -18.44 13.89
CA GLY A 550 17.93 -18.62 15.29
C GLY A 550 17.75 -20.10 15.69
N ALA A 551 17.53 -21.00 14.71
CA ALA A 551 17.30 -22.44 14.93
C ALA A 551 18.52 -23.33 14.68
N GLY A 552 19.61 -22.80 14.16
CA GLY A 552 20.70 -23.59 13.58
C GLY A 552 22.05 -23.44 14.24
N SER A 553 22.21 -23.93 15.46
CA SER A 553 23.51 -24.40 15.90
C SER A 553 23.65 -25.94 15.94
N ASN A 554 22.73 -26.69 15.33
CA ASN A 554 22.89 -28.15 15.24
C ASN A 554 22.16 -28.73 14.02
N ALA A 555 22.81 -28.84 12.87
CA ALA A 555 22.55 -29.88 11.87
C ALA A 555 23.76 -30.03 10.95
N GLY A 556 24.38 -31.19 11.02
CA GLY A 556 25.49 -31.59 10.17
C GLY A 556 25.07 -31.76 8.72
N SER A 557 26.02 -31.47 7.86
CA SER A 557 25.98 -31.63 6.42
C SER A 557 25.74 -33.08 5.98
N GLU A 558 24.71 -33.33 5.15
CA GLU A 558 24.65 -34.48 4.26
C GLU A 558 24.56 -34.04 2.79
N PRO A 559 25.21 -34.75 1.85
CA PRO A 559 25.34 -34.31 0.47
C PRO A 559 24.14 -34.73 -0.41
N SER A 560 23.73 -33.84 -1.30
CA SER A 560 22.73 -34.07 -2.34
C SER A 560 23.13 -35.14 -3.35
N PRO A 561 22.19 -35.98 -3.83
CA PRO A 561 22.41 -36.82 -5.00
C PRO A 561 22.01 -36.08 -6.30
N ASN A 562 22.86 -36.26 -7.29
CA ASN A 562 22.80 -35.78 -8.67
C ASN A 562 21.65 -36.47 -9.46
N PRO A 563 20.83 -35.82 -10.26
CA PRO A 563 19.91 -36.51 -11.15
C PRO A 563 20.56 -36.82 -12.49
N GLN A 564 20.52 -38.13 -12.85
CA GLN A 564 20.85 -38.63 -14.18
C GLN A 564 19.79 -38.27 -15.22
N GLN A 565 20.28 -37.89 -16.38
CA GLN A 565 19.53 -37.82 -17.63
C GLN A 565 19.17 -39.23 -18.12
N ASP A 566 17.95 -39.40 -18.59
CA ASP A 566 17.63 -40.38 -19.59
C ASP A 566 16.63 -39.83 -20.60
N GLY A 567 17.04 -39.92 -21.86
CA GLY A 567 16.22 -39.57 -23.04
C GLY A 567 15.48 -40.75 -23.60
N SER A 568 14.39 -40.51 -24.28
CA SER A 568 14.06 -41.13 -25.60
C SER A 568 12.69 -40.65 -26.14
N THR A 569 12.71 -40.02 -27.25
CA THR A 569 12.05 -40.23 -28.58
C THR A 569 10.67 -40.89 -28.65
N GLY A 570 9.79 -40.23 -29.44
CA GLY A 570 8.76 -40.89 -30.28
C GLY A 570 7.42 -40.17 -30.30
N SER A 571 7.19 -39.33 -31.25
CA SER A 571 6.49 -39.48 -32.53
C SER A 571 4.96 -39.54 -32.49
N SER A 572 4.39 -38.54 -33.16
CA SER A 572 3.26 -38.51 -34.12
C SER A 572 1.83 -38.71 -33.66
N GLY A 573 0.98 -37.72 -34.06
CA GLY A 573 -0.27 -38.06 -34.71
C GLY A 573 -1.48 -37.19 -34.42
N SER A 574 -1.66 -36.18 -35.25
CA SER A 574 -2.88 -35.69 -35.91
C SER A 574 -4.26 -35.73 -35.21
N GLY A 575 -4.98 -34.62 -35.34
CA GLY A 575 -6.42 -34.60 -35.58
C GLY A 575 -7.19 -33.48 -34.89
N MET A 576 -7.39 -32.34 -35.56
CA MET A 576 -8.56 -31.47 -35.33
C MET A 576 -9.83 -32.10 -35.90
N PRO A 577 -11.05 -31.75 -35.46
CA PRO A 577 -11.67 -30.58 -36.07
C PRO A 577 -12.47 -29.66 -35.12
N ALA A 578 -12.67 -28.46 -35.63
CA ALA A 578 -13.45 -27.35 -35.11
C ALA A 578 -14.96 -27.66 -35.00
N ALA A 579 -15.61 -27.05 -34.02
CA ALA A 579 -17.04 -26.75 -34.09
C ALA A 579 -17.29 -25.34 -33.51
N VAL A 580 -17.72 -24.49 -34.42
CA VAL A 580 -18.25 -23.15 -34.19
C VAL A 580 -19.66 -23.28 -33.62
N GLY A 581 -19.92 -22.67 -32.46
CA GLY A 581 -21.26 -22.51 -31.92
C GLY A 581 -21.54 -21.05 -31.65
N VAL A 582 -22.25 -20.42 -32.55
CA VAL A 582 -22.82 -19.05 -32.37
C VAL A 582 -24.01 -19.15 -31.44
N ILE A 583 -23.98 -18.40 -30.31
CA ILE A 583 -25.18 -18.13 -29.53
C ILE A 583 -25.43 -16.63 -29.61
N VAL A 584 -26.52 -16.27 -30.27
CA VAL A 584 -27.12 -14.95 -30.31
C VAL A 584 -27.93 -14.79 -29.02
N ALA A 585 -27.58 -13.85 -28.16
CA ALA A 585 -28.44 -13.44 -27.07
C ALA A 585 -29.08 -12.08 -27.39
N VAL A 586 -30.40 -12.09 -27.37
CA VAL A 586 -31.28 -10.94 -27.57
C VAL A 586 -31.26 -10.10 -26.29
N LEU A 587 -30.82 -8.86 -26.38
CA LEU A 587 -30.98 -7.85 -25.34
C LEU A 587 -32.30 -7.11 -25.55
N ALA A 588 -33.21 -7.28 -24.60
CA ALA A 588 -34.39 -6.42 -24.48
C ALA A 588 -34.01 -5.15 -23.70
N ALA A 589 -34.22 -4.02 -24.34
CA ALA A 589 -34.10 -2.71 -23.74
C ALA A 589 -35.20 -2.47 -22.68
N LEU A 590 -34.78 -2.11 -21.47
CA LEU A 590 -35.63 -1.36 -20.54
C LEU A 590 -34.88 -0.09 -20.18
N GLY A 591 -35.35 1.01 -20.76
CA GLY A 591 -34.91 2.34 -20.40
C GLY A 591 -35.46 2.72 -19.02
N GLY A 592 -34.60 3.07 -18.11
CA GLY A 592 -34.91 3.77 -16.88
C GLY A 592 -34.26 5.15 -16.92
N LEU A 593 -35.06 6.18 -17.08
CA LEU A 593 -34.68 7.56 -16.86
C LEU A 593 -34.35 7.74 -15.38
N PHE A 594 -33.09 8.02 -15.07
CA PHE A 594 -32.75 8.73 -13.84
C PHE A 594 -32.57 10.21 -14.18
N ALA A 595 -33.50 11.02 -13.67
CA ALA A 595 -33.41 12.46 -13.70
C ALA A 595 -32.44 12.91 -12.59
N PHE A 596 -31.39 13.58 -12.97
CA PHE A 596 -30.57 14.36 -12.05
C PHE A 596 -31.37 15.53 -11.53
N PHE A 597 -31.59 15.57 -10.23
CA PHE A 597 -32.03 16.77 -9.55
C PHE A 597 -30.80 17.55 -9.11
N ALA A 598 -30.48 18.60 -9.82
CA ALA A 598 -29.63 19.64 -9.30
C ALA A 598 -30.41 20.44 -8.24
N PRO A 599 -29.85 20.83 -7.10
CA PRO A 599 -30.48 21.76 -6.20
C PRO A 599 -30.46 23.15 -6.82
N GLN A 600 -31.64 23.66 -7.14
CA GLN A 600 -31.83 25.06 -7.47
C GLN A 600 -31.68 25.89 -6.20
N VAL A 601 -30.62 26.65 -6.12
CA VAL A 601 -30.52 27.76 -5.17
C VAL A 601 -31.53 28.83 -5.58
N VAL A 602 -32.51 29.06 -4.73
CA VAL A 602 -33.40 30.24 -4.78
C VAL A 602 -33.00 31.13 -3.60
N ARG A 603 -32.36 32.24 -3.95
CA ARG A 603 -32.17 33.50 -3.21
C ARG A 603 -31.91 33.48 -1.71
#